data_32168b3558e09ec8b6cf1ae6a3c4884f
#
_entry.id   32168b3558e09ec8b6cf1ae6a3c4884f
#
_cell.length_a   1.000
_cell.length_b   1.000
_cell.length_c   1.000
_cell.angle_alpha   90.00
_cell.angle_beta   90.00
_cell.angle_gamma   90.00
#
_symmetry.space_group_name_H-M   'P 1'
#
loop_
_entity.id
_entity.type
_entity.pdbx_description
1 polymer ?
#
loop_
_entity_poly.entity_id
_entity_poly.type
_entity_poly.pdbx_seq_one_letter_code
_entity_poly.pdbx_strand_id
1 'polypeptide(L)'
;MMRALPPLVVAALAACTSPLEPAQQAPGVVERIVVAEGGLAQRVTVTPAAPAPGDTIVIRSRVTNFGLSAVIVTSTICGVHTRGTLELWDCFIRCAGYSTRGDLAAGDSLVDSRRMVVTSQPGRYTLEVRHLLDPEVWVSLPIDVVRR
;
A
#
# COMPACT_ATOMS: atom_id res chain seq x y z
N MET A 1 32.07 43.99 24.59
CA MET A 1 31.81 42.57 24.90
C MET A 1 30.65 42.11 24.04
N MET A 2 30.94 41.47 22.89
CA MET A 2 29.93 40.90 21.98
C MET A 2 29.71 39.43 22.37
N ARG A 3 28.46 39.10 22.74
CA ARG A 3 28.05 37.71 22.98
C ARG A 3 27.67 37.10 21.64
N ALA A 4 28.41 36.09 21.22
CA ALA A 4 28.07 35.24 20.07
C ALA A 4 26.89 34.33 20.45
N LEU A 5 25.83 34.36 19.63
CA LEU A 5 24.72 33.41 19.66
C LEU A 5 25.15 32.08 19.01
N PRO A 6 24.75 30.92 19.59
CA PRO A 6 25.07 29.65 18.97
C PRO A 6 24.21 29.41 17.73
N PRO A 7 24.73 28.67 16.74
CA PRO A 7 23.97 28.35 15.54
C PRO A 7 22.84 27.39 15.85
N LEU A 8 21.64 27.76 15.43
CA LEU A 8 20.45 26.91 15.45
C LEU A 8 20.66 25.75 14.47
N VAL A 9 20.83 24.56 14.98
CA VAL A 9 20.82 23.34 14.17
C VAL A 9 19.37 23.07 13.75
N VAL A 10 19.02 23.47 12.54
CA VAL A 10 17.77 23.09 11.90
C VAL A 10 17.95 21.64 11.44
N ALA A 11 17.44 20.69 12.21
CA ALA A 11 17.31 19.32 11.78
C ALA A 11 16.32 19.29 10.62
N ALA A 12 16.83 19.10 9.41
CA ALA A 12 16.03 18.89 8.22
C ALA A 12 15.28 17.57 8.39
N LEU A 13 13.98 17.65 8.66
CA LEU A 13 13.04 16.57 8.43
C LEU A 13 13.04 16.30 6.93
N ALA A 14 13.92 15.41 6.47
CA ALA A 14 13.89 14.83 5.15
C ALA A 14 12.64 13.94 5.08
N ALA A 15 11.49 14.60 4.99
CA ALA A 15 10.25 13.97 4.66
C ALA A 15 10.41 13.18 3.35
N CYS A 16 9.59 12.21 3.11
CA CYS A 16 9.43 11.41 1.90
C CYS A 16 9.12 12.24 0.63
N THR A 17 9.62 13.44 0.56
CA THR A 17 9.63 14.32 -0.60
C THR A 17 11.03 14.36 -1.17
N SER A 18 11.50 13.24 -1.74
CA SER A 18 12.59 13.31 -2.71
C SER A 18 12.11 14.19 -3.87
N PRO A 19 12.87 15.20 -4.28
CA PRO A 19 12.56 15.93 -5.49
C PRO A 19 12.48 14.91 -6.62
N LEU A 20 11.34 14.82 -7.23
CA LEU A 20 11.04 14.01 -8.38
C LEU A 20 11.91 14.48 -9.55
N GLU A 21 13.05 13.89 -9.71
CA GLU A 21 13.57 13.70 -11.04
C GLU A 21 12.66 12.68 -11.70
N PRO A 22 12.02 12.98 -12.84
CA PRO A 22 11.17 12.02 -13.53
C PRO A 22 12.05 10.97 -14.19
N ALA A 23 12.56 10.03 -13.41
CA ALA A 23 13.04 8.80 -13.95
C ALA A 23 11.83 8.19 -14.67
N GLN A 24 11.95 7.94 -15.97
CA GLN A 24 10.96 7.26 -16.80
C GLN A 24 10.60 5.93 -16.13
N GLN A 25 9.63 5.97 -15.22
CA GLN A 25 9.02 4.77 -14.68
C GLN A 25 8.36 4.06 -15.86
N ALA A 26 8.78 2.84 -16.12
CA ALA A 26 8.11 2.01 -17.10
C ALA A 26 6.62 1.97 -16.71
N PRO A 27 5.71 2.41 -17.60
CA PRO A 27 4.29 2.41 -17.30
C PRO A 27 3.84 0.95 -17.21
N GLY A 28 3.55 0.52 -16.03
CA GLY A 28 3.09 -0.84 -15.80
C GLY A 28 2.34 -0.90 -14.48
N VAL A 29 1.28 -1.70 -14.48
CA VAL A 29 0.50 -2.01 -13.29
C VAL A 29 0.47 -3.52 -13.15
N VAL A 30 0.84 -4.04 -11.99
CA VAL A 30 0.50 -5.41 -11.63
C VAL A 30 -0.88 -5.39 -11.01
N GLU A 31 -1.77 -6.22 -11.52
CA GLU A 31 -3.15 -6.33 -11.03
C GLU A 31 -3.50 -7.78 -10.74
N ARG A 32 -4.24 -7.99 -9.66
CA ARG A 32 -4.86 -9.27 -9.35
C ARG A 32 -6.22 -9.06 -8.70
N ILE A 33 -7.13 -9.99 -9.02
CA ILE A 33 -8.47 -10.04 -8.45
C ILE A 33 -8.65 -11.41 -7.79
N VAL A 34 -9.17 -11.40 -6.58
CA VAL A 34 -9.58 -12.62 -5.86
C VAL A 34 -11.04 -12.45 -5.44
N VAL A 35 -11.83 -13.47 -5.69
CA VAL A 35 -13.23 -13.55 -5.25
C VAL A 35 -13.26 -14.39 -3.97
N ALA A 36 -13.82 -13.82 -2.91
CA ALA A 36 -14.04 -14.49 -1.64
C ALA A 36 -15.46 -15.07 -1.57
N GLU A 37 -15.70 -15.89 -0.57
CA GLU A 37 -17.05 -16.33 -0.24
C GLU A 37 -17.96 -15.14 0.06
N GLY A 38 -19.27 -15.31 -0.17
CA GLY A 38 -20.26 -14.26 0.04
C GLY A 38 -20.34 -13.18 -1.05
N GLY A 39 -19.66 -13.37 -2.19
CA GLY A 39 -19.72 -12.45 -3.34
C GLY A 39 -18.83 -11.21 -3.22
N LEU A 40 -17.91 -11.17 -2.26
CA LEU A 40 -16.90 -10.12 -2.20
C LEU A 40 -15.77 -10.40 -3.19
N ALA A 41 -15.34 -9.38 -3.94
CA ALA A 41 -14.13 -9.44 -4.75
C ALA A 41 -13.15 -8.35 -4.33
N GLN A 42 -11.90 -8.76 -4.11
CA GLN A 42 -10.80 -7.83 -3.85
C GLN A 42 -9.93 -7.71 -5.09
N ARG A 43 -9.82 -6.49 -5.60
CA ARG A 43 -8.89 -6.10 -6.67
C ARG A 43 -7.72 -5.35 -6.04
N VAL A 44 -6.51 -5.80 -6.33
CA VAL A 44 -5.28 -5.12 -5.90
C VAL A 44 -4.49 -4.70 -7.12
N THR A 45 -4.02 -3.46 -7.13
CA THR A 45 -3.10 -2.92 -8.13
C THR A 45 -1.85 -2.39 -7.46
N VAL A 46 -0.70 -2.60 -8.09
CA VAL A 46 0.61 -2.08 -7.67
C VAL A 46 1.23 -1.31 -8.82
N THR A 47 1.65 -0.09 -8.57
CA THR A 47 2.27 0.80 -9.55
C THR A 47 3.54 1.44 -8.97
N PRO A 48 4.68 1.43 -9.69
CA PRO A 48 4.94 0.79 -10.96
C PRO A 48 5.01 -0.74 -10.87
N ALA A 49 4.84 -1.43 -12.01
CA ALA A 49 4.86 -2.91 -12.08
C ALA A 49 6.25 -3.51 -11.80
N ALA A 50 7.31 -2.81 -12.16
CA ALA A 50 8.70 -3.22 -12.00
C ALA A 50 9.49 -2.09 -11.30
N PRO A 51 9.34 -1.95 -9.97
CA PRO A 51 10.08 -0.95 -9.21
C PRO A 51 11.55 -1.32 -9.09
N ALA A 52 12.41 -0.31 -8.86
CA ALA A 52 13.79 -0.49 -8.42
C ALA A 52 13.92 -0.28 -6.91
N PRO A 53 15.03 -0.71 -6.27
CA PRO A 53 15.30 -0.35 -4.88
C PRO A 53 15.27 1.17 -4.68
N GLY A 54 14.56 1.63 -3.65
CA GLY A 54 14.35 3.05 -3.36
C GLY A 54 13.12 3.66 -4.04
N ASP A 55 12.48 2.96 -4.98
CA ASP A 55 11.24 3.46 -5.59
C ASP A 55 10.09 3.43 -4.62
N THR A 56 9.19 4.39 -4.79
CA THR A 56 7.89 4.38 -4.13
C THR A 56 6.89 3.63 -5.00
N ILE A 57 6.29 2.59 -4.44
CA ILE A 57 5.14 1.91 -5.03
C ILE A 57 3.85 2.43 -4.42
N VAL A 58 2.79 2.45 -5.22
CA VAL A 58 1.42 2.70 -4.77
C VAL A 58 0.66 1.38 -4.85
N ILE A 59 0.21 0.90 -3.70
CA ILE A 59 -0.64 -0.27 -3.56
C ILE A 59 -2.06 0.24 -3.38
N ARG A 60 -2.96 -0.11 -4.29
CA ARG A 60 -4.38 0.24 -4.19
C ARG A 60 -5.20 -1.04 -4.11
N SER A 61 -6.09 -1.08 -3.13
CA SER A 61 -7.04 -2.18 -2.96
C SER A 61 -8.46 -1.66 -3.09
N ARG A 62 -9.27 -2.38 -3.85
CA ARG A 62 -10.72 -2.18 -3.94
C ARG A 62 -11.42 -3.47 -3.58
N VAL A 63 -12.33 -3.42 -2.62
CA VAL A 63 -13.23 -4.52 -2.29
C VAL A 63 -14.63 -4.14 -2.77
N THR A 64 -15.24 -4.98 -3.57
CA THR A 64 -16.59 -4.77 -4.13
C THR A 64 -17.50 -5.91 -3.70
N ASN A 65 -18.71 -5.58 -3.27
CA ASN A 65 -19.76 -6.58 -2.99
C ASN A 65 -20.55 -6.83 -4.28
N PHE A 66 -20.32 -7.97 -4.91
CA PHE A 66 -21.09 -8.44 -6.07
C PHE A 66 -22.28 -9.34 -5.68
N GLY A 67 -22.49 -9.56 -4.38
CA GLY A 67 -23.63 -10.30 -3.86
C GLY A 67 -24.94 -9.53 -4.03
N LEU A 68 -26.04 -10.19 -3.71
CA LEU A 68 -27.39 -9.61 -3.80
C LEU A 68 -27.84 -8.92 -2.49
N SER A 69 -27.08 -9.07 -1.42
CA SER A 69 -27.39 -8.51 -0.10
C SER A 69 -26.19 -7.79 0.48
N ALA A 70 -26.42 -6.92 1.46
CA ALA A 70 -25.36 -6.30 2.22
C ALA A 70 -24.54 -7.35 2.99
N VAL A 71 -23.23 -7.14 3.07
CA VAL A 71 -22.29 -7.97 3.82
C VAL A 71 -21.64 -7.12 4.90
N ILE A 72 -21.60 -7.64 6.12
CA ILE A 72 -20.87 -7.00 7.22
C ILE A 72 -19.38 -7.21 6.97
N VAL A 73 -18.62 -6.12 6.95
CA VAL A 73 -17.17 -6.14 6.79
C VAL A 73 -16.49 -5.41 7.94
N THR A 74 -15.32 -5.87 8.32
CA THR A 74 -14.45 -5.16 9.24
C THR A 74 -13.22 -4.71 8.47
N SER A 75 -13.00 -3.40 8.43
CA SER A 75 -11.82 -2.79 7.82
C SER A 75 -10.94 -2.13 8.88
N THR A 76 -9.69 -1.87 8.54
CA THR A 76 -8.81 -1.09 9.39
C THR A 76 -8.72 0.33 8.87
N ILE A 77 -8.61 1.29 9.78
CA ILE A 77 -8.38 2.70 9.41
C ILE A 77 -7.06 2.90 8.65
N CYS A 78 -6.18 1.92 8.73
CA CYS A 78 -4.92 1.90 8.00
C CYS A 78 -5.06 1.37 6.57
N GLY A 79 -6.27 0.99 6.19
CA GLY A 79 -6.60 0.52 4.88
C GLY A 79 -5.92 -0.79 4.52
N VAL A 80 -4.83 -0.69 3.76
CA VAL A 80 -4.15 -1.85 3.18
C VAL A 80 -3.08 -2.41 4.10
N HIS A 81 -3.11 -3.70 4.38
CA HIS A 81 -2.02 -4.44 5.02
C HIS A 81 -1.21 -5.23 4.00
N THR A 82 0.10 -5.31 4.23
CA THR A 82 1.03 -6.02 3.37
C THR A 82 1.87 -7.02 4.15
N ARG A 83 2.19 -8.14 3.51
CA ARG A 83 3.18 -9.12 3.95
C ARG A 83 3.81 -9.79 2.72
N GLY A 84 4.72 -10.73 2.92
CA GLY A 84 5.35 -11.50 1.85
C GLY A 84 6.87 -11.41 1.90
N THR A 85 7.52 -11.71 0.77
CA THR A 85 8.99 -11.67 0.68
C THR A 85 9.53 -10.32 0.19
N LEU A 86 8.66 -9.45 -0.35
CA LEU A 86 9.03 -8.09 -0.75
C LEU A 86 9.18 -7.23 0.51
N GLU A 87 10.38 -6.70 0.72
CA GLU A 87 10.64 -5.78 1.82
C GLU A 87 10.22 -4.37 1.45
N LEU A 88 9.36 -3.79 2.26
CA LEU A 88 8.79 -2.48 2.07
C LEU A 88 8.95 -1.64 3.33
N TRP A 89 9.38 -0.40 3.14
CA TRP A 89 9.37 0.58 4.20
C TRP A 89 8.15 1.49 4.08
N ASP A 90 7.43 1.65 5.18
CA ASP A 90 6.25 2.49 5.24
C ASP A 90 6.62 3.89 5.70
N CYS A 91 6.25 4.89 4.90
CA CYS A 91 6.44 6.31 5.23
C CYS A 91 5.45 6.81 6.29
N PHE A 92 4.41 6.05 6.61
CA PHE A 92 3.39 6.46 7.57
C PHE A 92 3.67 5.90 8.96
N ILE A 93 3.75 6.80 9.92
CA ILE A 93 3.89 6.51 11.34
C ILE A 93 2.68 5.68 11.80
N ARG A 94 2.97 4.51 12.36
CA ARG A 94 2.10 3.62 13.14
C ARG A 94 0.61 3.90 13.03
N CYS A 95 -0.05 3.16 12.20
CA CYS A 95 -1.48 2.98 12.34
C CYS A 95 -1.80 2.40 13.71
N ALA A 96 -2.30 3.21 14.62
CA ALA A 96 -2.94 2.72 15.83
C ALA A 96 -4.14 1.88 15.39
N GLY A 97 -4.16 0.61 15.79
CA GLY A 97 -5.03 -0.43 15.28
C GLY A 97 -6.52 -0.25 15.53
N TYR A 98 -7.08 0.83 15.05
CA TYR A 98 -8.53 1.02 15.01
C TYR A 98 -9.11 0.24 13.84
N SER A 99 -10.14 -0.53 14.10
CA SER A 99 -10.97 -1.17 13.09
C SER A 99 -12.35 -0.52 13.07
N THR A 100 -12.93 -0.46 11.88
CA THR A 100 -14.33 -0.05 11.69
C THR A 100 -15.11 -1.25 11.17
N ARG A 101 -16.30 -1.47 11.73
CA ARG A 101 -17.25 -2.48 11.26
C ARG A 101 -18.42 -1.76 10.62
N GLY A 102 -18.83 -2.22 9.45
CA GLY A 102 -19.95 -1.63 8.73
C GLY A 102 -20.53 -2.56 7.69
N ASP A 103 -21.67 -2.17 7.15
CA ASP A 103 -22.33 -2.88 6.08
C ASP A 103 -21.82 -2.35 4.73
N LEU A 104 -21.42 -3.28 3.86
CA LEU A 104 -21.13 -3.00 2.46
C LEU A 104 -22.33 -3.46 1.63
N ALA A 105 -23.13 -2.53 1.13
CA ALA A 105 -24.31 -2.85 0.36
C ALA A 105 -23.98 -3.57 -0.95
N ALA A 106 -24.96 -4.25 -1.54
CA ALA A 106 -24.81 -4.86 -2.86
C ALA A 106 -24.42 -3.82 -3.90
N GLY A 107 -23.35 -4.07 -4.66
CA GLY A 107 -22.79 -3.16 -5.66
C GLY A 107 -21.81 -2.11 -5.10
N ASP A 108 -21.74 -1.92 -3.80
CA ASP A 108 -20.84 -0.95 -3.19
C ASP A 108 -19.39 -1.42 -3.15
N SER A 109 -18.48 -0.47 -3.03
CA SER A 109 -17.03 -0.73 -2.94
C SER A 109 -16.37 0.10 -1.85
N LEU A 110 -15.40 -0.53 -1.17
CA LEU A 110 -14.40 0.14 -0.34
C LEU A 110 -13.10 0.25 -1.14
N VAL A 111 -12.47 1.42 -1.12
CA VAL A 111 -11.19 1.65 -1.82
C VAL A 111 -10.22 2.28 -0.85
N ASP A 112 -9.01 1.73 -0.81
CA ASP A 112 -7.90 2.32 -0.08
C ASP A 112 -6.59 2.18 -0.85
N SER A 113 -5.61 3.01 -0.49
CA SER A 113 -4.29 2.99 -1.10
C SER A 113 -3.19 3.29 -0.09
N ARG A 114 -2.03 2.68 -0.30
CA ARG A 114 -0.84 2.88 0.54
C ARG A 114 0.38 3.12 -0.33
N ARG A 115 1.23 4.05 0.10
CA ARG A 115 2.53 4.30 -0.52
C ARG A 115 3.62 3.69 0.33
N MET A 116 4.51 2.94 -0.30
CA MET A 116 5.61 2.26 0.38
C MET A 116 6.87 2.33 -0.47
N VAL A 117 8.03 2.38 0.19
CA VAL A 117 9.33 2.38 -0.50
C VAL A 117 9.85 0.95 -0.56
N VAL A 118 10.28 0.53 -1.74
CA VAL A 118 10.90 -0.78 -1.95
C VAL A 118 12.32 -0.77 -1.39
N THR A 119 12.61 -1.66 -0.45
CA THR A 119 13.96 -1.83 0.12
C THR A 119 14.65 -3.10 -0.34
N SER A 120 13.91 -4.03 -0.95
CA SER A 120 14.46 -5.26 -1.54
C SER A 120 15.46 -4.97 -2.66
N GLN A 121 16.49 -5.82 -2.75
CA GLN A 121 17.41 -5.85 -3.88
C GLN A 121 16.70 -6.31 -5.17
N PRO A 122 17.31 -6.12 -6.37
CA PRO A 122 16.76 -6.66 -7.60
C PRO A 122 16.49 -8.16 -7.53
N GLY A 123 15.31 -8.60 -7.94
CA GLY A 123 14.88 -9.98 -7.85
C GLY A 123 13.36 -10.13 -7.98
N ARG A 124 12.88 -11.37 -7.91
CA ARG A 124 11.46 -11.69 -7.93
C ARG A 124 10.96 -11.95 -6.52
N TYR A 125 9.88 -11.28 -6.15
CA TYR A 125 9.29 -11.29 -4.82
C TYR A 125 7.79 -11.57 -4.87
N THR A 126 7.22 -11.91 -3.73
CA THR A 126 5.77 -12.02 -3.54
C THR A 126 5.32 -10.92 -2.59
N LEU A 127 4.32 -10.17 -3.00
CA LEU A 127 3.59 -9.21 -2.18
C LEU A 127 2.19 -9.75 -1.93
N GLU A 128 1.82 -9.89 -0.68
CA GLU A 128 0.45 -10.22 -0.27
C GLU A 128 -0.22 -9.01 0.33
N VAL A 129 -1.44 -8.73 -0.09
CA VAL A 129 -2.20 -7.54 0.26
C VAL A 129 -3.57 -7.93 0.80
N ARG A 130 -3.93 -7.36 1.95
CA ARG A 130 -5.25 -7.49 2.57
C ARG A 130 -5.85 -6.12 2.83
N HIS A 131 -7.14 -5.95 2.59
CA HIS A 131 -7.90 -4.73 2.88
C HIS A 131 -8.83 -4.91 4.08
N LEU A 132 -9.55 -6.02 4.12
CA LEU A 132 -10.48 -6.34 5.19
C LEU A 132 -9.82 -7.22 6.24
N LEU A 133 -10.22 -7.06 7.49
CA LEU A 133 -9.87 -7.96 8.58
C LEU A 133 -10.85 -9.13 8.68
N ASP A 134 -12.12 -8.88 8.33
CA ASP A 134 -13.19 -9.85 8.32
C ASP A 134 -14.15 -9.51 7.15
N PRO A 135 -14.35 -10.42 6.20
CA PRO A 135 -13.60 -11.68 6.02
C PRO A 135 -12.13 -11.42 5.66
N GLU A 136 -11.23 -12.28 6.12
CA GLU A 136 -9.81 -12.17 5.82
C GLU A 136 -9.51 -12.71 4.41
N VAL A 137 -9.13 -11.82 3.50
CA VAL A 137 -8.75 -12.18 2.12
C VAL A 137 -7.38 -11.60 1.81
N TRP A 138 -6.45 -12.48 1.43
CA TRP A 138 -5.13 -12.10 0.97
C TRP A 138 -5.02 -12.28 -0.54
N VAL A 139 -4.58 -11.23 -1.21
CA VAL A 139 -4.27 -11.24 -2.64
C VAL A 139 -2.77 -11.28 -2.81
N SER A 140 -2.26 -12.33 -3.45
CA SER A 140 -0.83 -12.53 -3.69
C SER A 140 -0.46 -12.05 -5.09
N LEU A 141 0.55 -11.19 -5.20
CA LEU A 141 1.07 -10.64 -6.46
C LEU A 141 2.57 -10.91 -6.58
N PRO A 142 3.05 -11.37 -7.74
CA PRO A 142 4.48 -11.39 -8.05
C PRO A 142 4.93 -9.97 -8.39
N ILE A 143 6.07 -9.54 -7.82
CA ILE A 143 6.70 -8.25 -8.07
C ILE A 143 8.14 -8.49 -8.48
N ASP A 144 8.52 -8.01 -9.65
CA ASP A 144 9.90 -8.04 -10.14
C ASP A 144 10.58 -6.71 -9.82
N VAL A 145 11.52 -6.72 -8.87
CA VAL A 145 12.37 -5.56 -8.56
C VAL A 145 13.52 -5.54 -9.55
N VAL A 146 13.64 -4.46 -10.32
CA VAL A 146 14.63 -4.34 -11.39
C VAL A 146 15.86 -3.53 -10.97
N ARG A 147 16.96 -3.67 -11.72
CA ARG A 147 18.12 -2.77 -11.62
C ARG A 147 17.83 -1.51 -12.45
N ARG A 148 18.19 -0.37 -11.93
CA ARG A 148 18.36 0.86 -12.71
C ARG A 148 19.78 1.01 -13.16
#